data_b191b247276a8daa00dc8443f0c22b9a
#
_entry.id   b191b247276a8daa00dc8443f0c22b9a
#
_cell.length_a   1.000
_cell.length_b   1.000
_cell.length_c   1.000
_cell.angle_alpha   90.00
_cell.angle_beta   90.00
_cell.angle_gamma   90.00
#
_symmetry.space_group_name_H-M   'P 1'
#
loop_
_entity.id
_entity.type
_entity.pdbx_description
1 polymer ?
#
loop_
_entity_poly.entity_id
_entity_poly.type
_entity_poly.pdbx_seq_one_letter_code
_entity_poly.pdbx_strand_id
1 'polypeptide(L)'
;KGAGLLGETVQYHRVTYEGFAPHQVPLIVECVTDNINRTVAEIRVAFRKGQLGASGSVAWDFNHVGMIEASPDTPDADPEMAAIEAGAQDFEPGEDGATLFLTEPTDLDAVQKALPEQGFTVLSAKLGYQPKNPVSGLSDEQMAEVEAFLEGLDNHDDVQDMSVGLAG
;
A
#
# COMPACT_ATOMS: atom_id res chain seq x y z
N LYS A 1 14.96 27.72 -2.69
CA LYS A 1 14.87 28.04 -2.93
C LYS A 1 14.70 28.34 -3.17
N GLY A 2 14.64 27.95 -3.25
CA GLY A 2 14.17 28.36 -3.58
C GLY A 2 14.32 28.46 -4.00
N ALA A 3 14.31 28.39 -3.88
CA ALA A 3 14.23 28.56 -4.43
C ALA A 3 14.41 28.67 -4.89
N GLY A 4 14.66 28.84 -4.95
CA GLY A 4 14.56 29.07 -5.44
C GLY A 4 15.02 29.13 -5.97
N LEU A 5 15.12 29.49 -5.72
CA LEU A 5 15.45 29.57 -6.18
C LEU A 5 15.63 29.58 -6.54
N LEU A 6 15.71 30.13 -6.44
CA LEU A 6 15.97 29.89 -6.83
C LEU A 6 15.84 29.09 -7.29
N GLY A 7 15.84 29.19 -7.13
CA GLY A 7 15.21 28.38 -7.99
C GLY A 7 15.67 26.97 -8.34
N GLU A 8 16.30 26.27 -7.51
CA GLU A 8 16.65 24.90 -7.80
C GLU A 8 15.39 24.03 -7.67
N THR A 9 15.05 23.34 -8.76
CA THR A 9 13.95 22.38 -8.76
C THR A 9 14.50 21.04 -8.25
N VAL A 10 14.10 20.65 -7.05
CA VAL A 10 14.43 19.33 -6.54
C VAL A 10 13.56 18.33 -7.32
N GLN A 11 14.23 17.39 -7.98
CA GLN A 11 13.51 16.34 -8.70
C GLN A 11 13.34 15.12 -7.81
N TYR A 12 12.11 14.71 -7.61
CA TYR A 12 11.80 13.51 -6.87
C TYR A 12 11.52 12.36 -7.82
N HIS A 13 12.00 11.20 -7.44
CA HIS A 13 11.82 9.97 -8.20
C HIS A 13 11.05 8.98 -7.37
N ARG A 14 10.11 8.31 -8.01
CA ARG A 14 9.37 7.22 -7.38
C ARG A 14 10.11 5.92 -7.67
N VAL A 15 10.48 5.21 -6.62
CA VAL A 15 11.24 3.97 -6.74
C VAL A 15 10.53 2.89 -5.94
N THR A 16 10.43 1.70 -6.51
CA THR A 16 9.79 0.57 -5.85
C THR A 16 10.83 -0.51 -5.56
N TYR A 17 10.85 -0.97 -4.33
CA TYR A 17 11.72 -2.05 -3.90
C TYR A 17 10.88 -3.27 -3.54
N GLU A 18 11.39 -4.45 -3.86
CA GLU A 18 10.71 -5.71 -3.61
C GLU A 18 11.63 -6.63 -2.82
N GLY A 19 11.06 -7.36 -1.88
CA GLY A 19 11.85 -8.28 -1.08
C GLY A 19 10.99 -9.03 -0.08
N PHE A 20 11.65 -9.56 0.93
CA PHE A 20 11.00 -10.33 1.98
C PHE A 20 11.34 -9.76 3.35
N ALA A 21 10.31 -9.59 4.16
CA ALA A 21 10.47 -9.37 5.60
C ALA A 21 10.85 -10.68 6.26
N PRO A 22 11.26 -10.69 7.55
CA PRO A 22 11.57 -11.95 8.24
C PRO A 22 10.44 -12.97 8.09
N HIS A 23 10.81 -14.24 8.05
CA HIS A 23 9.88 -15.36 7.90
C HIS A 23 9.22 -15.42 6.51
N GLN A 24 9.94 -14.91 5.50
CA GLN A 24 9.56 -15.00 4.08
C GLN A 24 8.23 -14.30 3.75
N VAL A 25 7.94 -13.21 4.45
CA VAL A 25 6.77 -12.39 4.15
C VAL A 25 7.10 -11.48 2.97
N PRO A 26 6.43 -11.62 1.81
CA PRO A 26 6.73 -10.78 0.66
C PRO A 26 6.32 -9.34 0.92
N LEU A 27 7.10 -8.41 0.39
CA LEU A 27 6.95 -7.00 0.70
C LEU A 27 7.31 -6.14 -0.50
N ILE A 28 6.46 -5.16 -0.80
CA ILE A 28 6.73 -4.14 -1.80
C ILE A 28 6.79 -2.81 -1.07
N VAL A 29 7.88 -2.07 -1.25
CA VAL A 29 8.09 -0.77 -0.61
C VAL A 29 8.15 0.30 -1.68
N GLU A 30 7.30 1.30 -1.59
CA GLU A 30 7.29 2.43 -2.52
C GLU A 30 7.93 3.63 -1.85
N CYS A 31 8.96 4.18 -2.50
CA CYS A 31 9.70 5.32 -2.01
C CYS A 31 9.61 6.49 -2.97
N VAL A 32 9.69 7.70 -2.42
CA VAL A 32 9.87 8.92 -3.20
C VAL A 32 11.12 9.58 -2.66
N THR A 33 12.09 9.84 -3.53
CA THR A 33 13.39 10.34 -3.11
C THR A 33 13.98 11.29 -4.13
N ASP A 34 14.77 12.23 -3.65
CA ASP A 34 15.58 13.11 -4.49
C ASP A 34 16.96 12.51 -4.78
N ASN A 35 17.31 11.39 -4.14
CA ASN A 35 18.62 10.76 -4.29
C ASN A 35 18.49 9.23 -4.22
N ILE A 36 18.33 8.61 -5.38
CA ILE A 36 18.12 7.16 -5.50
C ILE A 36 19.28 6.37 -4.91
N ASN A 37 20.52 6.82 -5.14
CA ASN A 37 21.70 6.10 -4.65
C ASN A 37 21.76 6.07 -3.12
N ARG A 38 21.39 7.17 -2.47
CA ARG A 38 21.31 7.21 -1.02
C ARG A 38 20.21 6.27 -0.52
N THR A 39 19.02 6.36 -1.14
CA THR A 39 17.86 5.57 -0.71
C THR A 39 18.12 4.09 -0.84
N VAL A 40 18.70 3.63 -1.96
CA VAL A 40 18.95 2.20 -2.14
C VAL A 40 19.92 1.66 -1.09
N ALA A 41 20.94 2.45 -0.74
CA ALA A 41 21.90 2.05 0.29
C ALA A 41 21.21 1.93 1.67
N GLU A 42 20.36 2.89 1.99
CA GLU A 42 19.63 2.89 3.26
C GLU A 42 18.60 1.76 3.32
N ILE A 43 17.91 1.51 2.22
CA ILE A 43 16.94 0.41 2.15
C ILE A 43 17.63 -0.95 2.30
N ARG A 44 18.83 -1.12 1.71
CA ARG A 44 19.61 -2.35 1.90
C ARG A 44 19.93 -2.60 3.37
N VAL A 45 20.28 -1.53 4.09
CA VAL A 45 20.54 -1.64 5.52
C VAL A 45 19.25 -2.03 6.27
N ALA A 46 18.13 -1.42 5.92
CA ALA A 46 16.85 -1.72 6.54
C ALA A 46 16.42 -3.16 6.29
N PHE A 47 16.84 -3.77 5.17
CA PHE A 47 16.50 -5.15 4.82
C PHE A 47 17.46 -6.20 5.38
N ARG A 48 18.36 -5.84 6.28
CA ARG A 48 19.36 -6.78 6.83
C ARG A 48 18.76 -8.04 7.42
N LYS A 49 17.65 -7.93 8.13
CA LYS A 49 16.99 -9.08 8.76
C LYS A 49 16.02 -9.80 7.83
N GLY A 50 15.74 -9.21 6.69
CA GLY A 50 14.94 -9.81 5.65
C GLY A 50 15.82 -10.08 4.44
N GLN A 51 15.24 -9.93 3.26
CA GLN A 51 15.99 -10.14 2.02
C GLN A 51 15.47 -9.16 0.96
N LEU A 52 16.36 -8.30 0.47
CA LEU A 52 16.03 -7.41 -0.63
C LEU A 52 16.23 -8.16 -1.94
N GLY A 53 15.20 -8.20 -2.78
CA GLY A 53 15.24 -8.87 -4.07
C GLY A 53 15.35 -7.91 -5.23
N ALA A 54 15.45 -8.48 -6.42
CA ALA A 54 15.45 -7.71 -7.64
C ALA A 54 14.04 -7.28 -8.01
N SER A 55 13.93 -6.30 -8.90
CA SER A 55 12.63 -5.86 -9.42
C SER A 55 11.88 -7.04 -10.05
N GLY A 56 10.62 -7.19 -9.69
CA GLY A 56 9.78 -8.29 -10.17
C GLY A 56 9.88 -9.56 -9.34
N SER A 57 10.74 -9.60 -8.31
CA SER A 57 10.95 -10.82 -7.53
C SER A 57 9.73 -11.22 -6.70
N VAL A 58 8.92 -10.27 -6.26
CA VAL A 58 7.72 -10.58 -5.47
C VAL A 58 6.43 -9.97 -6.05
N ALA A 59 6.54 -9.06 -7.00
CA ALA A 59 5.37 -8.38 -7.57
C ALA A 59 4.35 -9.35 -8.17
N TRP A 60 4.82 -10.49 -8.70
CA TRP A 60 3.94 -11.52 -9.26
C TRP A 60 3.00 -12.12 -8.21
N ASP A 61 3.36 -12.04 -6.92
CA ASP A 61 2.55 -12.57 -5.82
C ASP A 61 1.52 -11.56 -5.31
N PHE A 62 1.39 -10.43 -5.99
CA PHE A 62 0.43 -9.38 -5.65
C PHE A 62 -0.43 -9.04 -6.85
N ASN A 63 -1.67 -8.62 -6.57
CA ASN A 63 -2.53 -8.03 -7.58
C ASN A 63 -2.40 -6.52 -7.50
N HIS A 64 -2.19 -5.86 -8.62
CA HIS A 64 -2.20 -4.40 -8.70
C HIS A 64 -3.67 -3.96 -8.78
N VAL A 65 -4.12 -3.18 -7.82
CA VAL A 65 -5.52 -2.81 -7.68
C VAL A 65 -5.67 -1.36 -7.28
N GLY A 66 -6.87 -0.83 -7.53
CA GLY A 66 -7.28 0.43 -6.91
C GLY A 66 -7.84 0.12 -5.53
N MET A 67 -7.48 0.94 -4.56
CA MET A 67 -7.94 0.80 -3.17
C MET A 67 -8.63 2.07 -2.74
N ILE A 68 -9.89 1.97 -2.37
CA ILE A 68 -10.68 3.13 -1.94
C ILE A 68 -11.23 2.83 -0.55
N GLU A 69 -10.80 3.64 0.42
CA GLU A 69 -11.37 3.57 1.75
C GLU A 69 -12.50 4.58 1.84
N ALA A 70 -13.67 4.11 2.22
CA ALA A 70 -14.86 4.96 2.28
C ALA A 70 -15.67 4.62 3.53
N SER A 71 -16.25 5.66 4.12
CA SER A 71 -17.06 5.53 5.33
C SER A 71 -18.55 5.53 4.94
N PRO A 72 -19.36 4.63 5.52
CA PRO A 72 -20.80 4.66 5.25
C PRO A 72 -21.42 5.93 5.84
N ASP A 73 -22.29 6.58 5.07
CA ASP A 73 -22.97 7.81 5.51
C ASP A 73 -24.06 7.51 6.53
N THR A 74 -24.62 6.30 6.47
CA THR A 74 -25.67 5.87 7.37
C THR A 74 -25.42 4.42 7.79
N PRO A 75 -25.98 3.99 8.94
CA PRO A 75 -25.85 2.59 9.35
C PRO A 75 -26.45 1.59 8.36
N ASP A 76 -27.36 2.04 7.50
CA ASP A 76 -28.04 1.19 6.53
C ASP A 76 -27.28 1.04 5.22
N ALA A 77 -26.18 1.76 5.03
CA ALA A 77 -25.40 1.67 3.81
C ALA A 77 -24.88 0.25 3.61
N ASP A 78 -25.12 -0.32 2.43
CA ASP A 78 -24.75 -1.69 2.10
C ASP A 78 -23.49 -1.71 1.23
N PRO A 79 -22.35 -2.17 1.77
CA PRO A 79 -21.10 -2.20 1.00
C PRO A 79 -21.19 -3.08 -0.25
N GLU A 80 -21.91 -4.20 -0.16
CA GLU A 80 -22.04 -5.10 -1.30
C GLU A 80 -22.75 -4.42 -2.45
N MET A 81 -23.87 -3.79 -2.16
CA MET A 81 -24.64 -3.09 -3.19
C MET A 81 -23.85 -1.91 -3.74
N ALA A 82 -23.19 -1.17 -2.86
CA ALA A 82 -22.35 -0.05 -3.28
C ALA A 82 -21.23 -0.51 -4.22
N ALA A 83 -20.59 -1.63 -3.91
CA ALA A 83 -19.54 -2.18 -4.76
C ALA A 83 -20.08 -2.52 -6.15
N ILE A 84 -21.23 -3.19 -6.19
CA ILE A 84 -21.86 -3.59 -7.46
C ILE A 84 -22.22 -2.36 -8.29
N GLU A 85 -22.88 -1.39 -7.69
CA GLU A 85 -23.39 -0.22 -8.40
C GLU A 85 -22.26 0.74 -8.81
N ALA A 86 -21.20 0.84 -8.00
CA ALA A 86 -20.07 1.71 -8.32
C ALA A 86 -19.08 1.06 -9.28
N GLY A 87 -19.14 -0.26 -9.45
CA GLY A 87 -18.21 -0.97 -10.34
C GLY A 87 -16.95 -1.47 -9.67
N ALA A 88 -16.95 -1.59 -8.35
CA ALA A 88 -15.82 -2.19 -7.64
C ALA A 88 -15.85 -3.71 -7.81
N GLN A 89 -14.66 -4.32 -7.77
CA GLN A 89 -14.54 -5.78 -7.90
C GLN A 89 -14.87 -6.51 -6.60
N ASP A 90 -14.51 -5.89 -5.47
CA ASP A 90 -14.65 -6.52 -4.18
C ASP A 90 -14.67 -5.44 -3.10
N PHE A 91 -14.97 -5.86 -1.89
CA PHE A 91 -14.91 -4.98 -0.73
C PHE A 91 -14.55 -5.81 0.50
N GLU A 92 -13.97 -5.13 1.49
CA GLU A 92 -13.64 -5.78 2.76
C GLU A 92 -13.69 -4.74 3.87
N PRO A 93 -13.77 -5.17 5.14
CA PRO A 93 -13.76 -4.21 6.24
C PRO A 93 -12.47 -3.40 6.27
N GLY A 94 -12.60 -2.09 6.43
CA GLY A 94 -11.49 -1.18 6.60
C GLY A 94 -11.31 -0.79 8.05
N GLU A 95 -10.61 0.31 8.27
CA GLU A 95 -10.36 0.80 9.63
C GLU A 95 -11.53 1.67 10.12
N ASP A 96 -11.76 1.64 11.42
CA ASP A 96 -12.74 2.53 12.10
C ASP A 96 -14.14 2.50 11.51
N GLY A 97 -14.57 1.32 11.10
CA GLY A 97 -15.92 1.16 10.53
C GLY A 97 -16.03 1.51 9.06
N ALA A 98 -14.93 1.91 8.43
CA ALA A 98 -14.92 2.17 7.01
C ALA A 98 -14.91 0.86 6.22
N THR A 99 -15.15 0.96 4.92
CA THR A 99 -15.06 -0.17 3.99
C THR A 99 -13.96 0.10 2.98
N LEU A 100 -13.15 -0.92 2.71
CA LEU A 100 -12.14 -0.86 1.67
C LEU A 100 -12.73 -1.48 0.40
N PHE A 101 -12.85 -0.67 -0.66
CA PHE A 101 -13.31 -1.14 -1.97
C PHE A 101 -12.11 -1.38 -2.87
N LEU A 102 -12.12 -2.50 -3.58
CA LEU A 102 -11.04 -2.88 -4.48
C LEU A 102 -11.54 -2.79 -5.92
N THR A 103 -10.71 -2.21 -6.78
CA THR A 103 -11.07 -1.98 -8.19
C THR A 103 -9.95 -2.43 -9.12
N GLU A 104 -10.27 -2.54 -10.41
CA GLU A 104 -9.20 -2.57 -11.41
C GLU A 104 -8.46 -1.23 -11.35
N PRO A 105 -7.13 -1.22 -11.60
CA PRO A 105 -6.39 0.05 -11.56
C PRO A 105 -6.98 1.13 -12.47
N THR A 106 -7.48 0.74 -13.63
CA THR A 106 -8.05 1.68 -14.60
C THR A 106 -9.42 2.21 -14.18
N ASP A 107 -10.10 1.53 -13.25
CA ASP A 107 -11.45 1.90 -12.82
C ASP A 107 -11.45 2.72 -11.53
N LEU A 108 -10.28 2.95 -10.94
CA LEU A 108 -10.17 3.65 -9.65
C LEU A 108 -10.92 4.98 -9.64
N ASP A 109 -10.69 5.81 -10.63
CA ASP A 109 -11.31 7.13 -10.69
C ASP A 109 -12.85 7.05 -10.83
N ALA A 110 -13.33 6.16 -11.68
CA ALA A 110 -14.76 5.99 -11.90
C ALA A 110 -15.47 5.50 -10.64
N VAL A 111 -14.89 4.52 -9.95
CA VAL A 111 -15.46 3.98 -8.72
C VAL A 111 -15.43 5.03 -7.62
N GLN A 112 -14.32 5.75 -7.50
CA GLN A 112 -14.18 6.81 -6.51
C GLN A 112 -15.29 7.85 -6.65
N LYS A 113 -15.63 8.21 -7.88
CA LYS A 113 -16.67 9.20 -8.16
C LYS A 113 -18.08 8.66 -7.94
N ALA A 114 -18.27 7.36 -8.12
CA ALA A 114 -19.59 6.73 -7.99
C ALA A 114 -19.98 6.41 -6.54
N LEU A 115 -19.01 6.15 -5.67
CA LEU A 115 -19.29 5.76 -4.28
C LEU A 115 -20.09 6.79 -3.49
N PRO A 116 -19.88 8.09 -3.62
CA PRO A 116 -20.73 9.06 -2.89
C PRO A 116 -22.21 8.94 -3.23
N GLU A 117 -22.53 8.54 -4.45
CA GLU A 117 -23.93 8.33 -4.86
C GLU A 117 -24.53 7.08 -4.24
N GLN A 118 -23.68 6.19 -3.70
CA GLN A 118 -24.11 4.95 -3.08
C GLN A 118 -24.12 5.02 -1.55
N GLY A 119 -24.00 6.22 -0.99
CA GLY A 119 -24.08 6.42 0.44
C GLY A 119 -22.77 6.24 1.18
N PHE A 120 -21.64 6.44 0.50
CA PHE A 120 -20.31 6.34 1.11
C PHE A 120 -19.52 7.61 0.87
N THR A 121 -18.80 8.05 1.91
CA THR A 121 -17.88 9.18 1.80
C THR A 121 -16.47 8.65 1.61
N VAL A 122 -15.84 8.99 0.50
CA VAL A 122 -14.48 8.55 0.19
C VAL A 122 -13.48 9.25 1.11
N LEU A 123 -12.71 8.45 1.84
CA LEU A 123 -11.66 8.94 2.74
C LEU A 123 -10.30 8.96 2.06
N SER A 124 -10.02 7.95 1.23
CA SER A 124 -8.77 7.89 0.48
C SER A 124 -8.96 7.01 -0.76
N ALA A 125 -8.15 7.26 -1.77
CA ALA A 125 -8.15 6.45 -2.99
C ALA A 125 -6.72 6.41 -3.51
N LYS A 126 -6.23 5.21 -3.81
CA LYS A 126 -4.87 5.03 -4.30
C LYS A 126 -4.74 3.72 -5.08
N LEU A 127 -3.68 3.63 -5.88
CA LEU A 127 -3.27 2.37 -6.46
C LEU A 127 -2.39 1.64 -5.46
N GLY A 128 -2.51 0.33 -5.39
CA GLY A 128 -1.72 -0.45 -4.45
C GLY A 128 -1.63 -1.89 -4.88
N TYR A 129 -1.12 -2.72 -3.98
CA TYR A 129 -0.91 -4.13 -4.25
C TYR A 129 -1.58 -4.95 -3.17
N GLN A 130 -2.33 -5.96 -3.59
CA GLN A 130 -3.01 -6.88 -2.68
C GLN A 130 -2.37 -8.25 -2.82
N PRO A 131 -1.93 -8.90 -1.72
CA PRO A 131 -1.28 -10.19 -1.82
C PRO A 131 -2.24 -11.26 -2.32
N LYS A 132 -1.75 -12.13 -3.22
CA LYS A 132 -2.51 -13.28 -3.71
C LYS A 132 -2.53 -14.40 -2.69
N ASN A 133 -1.42 -14.60 -2.00
CA ASN A 133 -1.24 -15.69 -1.03
C ASN A 133 -0.64 -15.12 0.26
N PRO A 134 -1.45 -14.43 1.09
CA PRO A 134 -0.90 -13.85 2.32
C PRO A 134 -0.37 -14.91 3.27
N VAL A 135 0.76 -14.61 3.88
CA VAL A 135 1.39 -15.50 4.85
C VAL A 135 0.58 -15.48 6.15
N SER A 136 0.32 -16.66 6.69
CA SER A 136 -0.43 -16.81 7.95
C SER A 136 0.26 -17.85 8.83
N GLY A 137 -0.22 -17.98 10.04
CA GLY A 137 0.28 -19.00 10.96
C GLY A 137 1.59 -18.67 11.64
N LEU A 138 2.02 -17.40 11.62
CA LEU A 138 3.22 -16.99 12.33
C LEU A 138 2.94 -16.93 13.84
N SER A 139 3.94 -17.33 14.64
CA SER A 139 3.85 -17.22 16.09
C SER A 139 3.90 -15.75 16.52
N ASP A 140 3.56 -15.48 17.77
CA ASP A 140 3.63 -14.11 18.29
C ASP A 140 5.03 -13.53 18.21
N GLU A 141 6.05 -14.36 18.47
CA GLU A 141 7.44 -13.93 18.35
C GLU A 141 7.81 -13.60 16.90
N GLN A 142 7.37 -14.44 15.97
CA GLN A 142 7.62 -14.21 14.55
C GLN A 142 6.91 -12.95 14.06
N MET A 143 5.66 -12.74 14.48
CA MET A 143 4.93 -11.53 14.15
C MET A 143 5.61 -10.29 14.70
N ALA A 144 6.13 -10.35 15.93
CA ALA A 144 6.84 -9.23 16.51
C ALA A 144 8.09 -8.87 15.72
N GLU A 145 8.80 -9.87 15.20
CA GLU A 145 9.97 -9.64 14.36
C GLU A 145 9.60 -8.98 13.04
N VAL A 146 8.50 -9.43 12.42
CA VAL A 146 8.01 -8.83 11.18
C VAL A 146 7.58 -7.39 11.43
N GLU A 147 6.83 -7.14 12.49
CA GLU A 147 6.35 -5.79 12.81
C GLU A 147 7.51 -4.83 13.09
N ALA A 148 8.52 -5.28 13.81
CA ALA A 148 9.70 -4.46 14.09
C ALA A 148 10.44 -4.11 12.79
N PHE A 149 10.55 -5.06 11.89
CA PHE A 149 11.17 -4.86 10.58
C PHE A 149 10.40 -3.81 9.76
N LEU A 150 9.07 -3.97 9.71
CA LEU A 150 8.22 -3.04 8.97
C LEU A 150 8.24 -1.65 9.58
N GLU A 151 8.28 -1.55 10.89
CA GLU A 151 8.38 -0.26 11.57
C GLU A 151 9.66 0.46 11.20
N GLY A 152 10.78 -0.27 11.11
CA GLY A 152 12.05 0.31 10.69
C GLY A 152 11.98 0.91 9.30
N LEU A 153 11.28 0.24 8.38
CA LEU A 153 11.06 0.77 7.04
C LEU A 153 10.09 1.95 7.04
N ASP A 154 9.00 1.83 7.81
CA ASP A 154 7.99 2.88 7.86
C ASP A 154 8.53 4.18 8.42
N ASN A 155 9.53 4.11 9.30
CA ASN A 155 10.18 5.28 9.87
C ASN A 155 11.17 5.95 8.92
N HIS A 156 11.48 5.33 7.79
CA HIS A 156 12.37 5.92 6.80
C HIS A 156 11.66 7.04 6.05
N ASP A 157 12.30 8.21 5.97
CA ASP A 157 11.67 9.42 5.42
C ASP A 157 11.23 9.26 3.96
N ASP A 158 11.92 8.44 3.18
CA ASP A 158 11.62 8.27 1.76
C ASP A 158 10.51 7.24 1.50
N VAL A 159 10.18 6.42 2.50
CA VAL A 159 9.15 5.39 2.34
C VAL A 159 7.77 6.04 2.40
N GLN A 160 7.00 5.90 1.32
CA GLN A 160 5.66 6.46 1.21
C GLN A 160 4.58 5.43 1.47
N ASP A 161 4.80 4.19 1.07
CA ASP A 161 3.81 3.14 1.22
C ASP A 161 4.49 1.78 1.21
N MET A 162 3.84 0.80 1.83
CA MET A 162 4.30 -0.58 1.83
C MET A 162 3.11 -1.50 1.60
N SER A 163 3.34 -2.53 0.79
CA SER A 163 2.36 -3.59 0.59
C SER A 163 2.96 -4.88 1.14
N VAL A 164 2.31 -5.45 2.13
CA VAL A 164 2.84 -6.58 2.89
C VAL A 164 1.99 -7.81 2.64
N GLY A 165 2.61 -8.92 2.27
CA GLY A 165 1.91 -10.16 2.01
C GLY A 165 1.62 -10.94 3.28
N LEU A 166 0.94 -10.33 4.22
CA LEU A 166 0.65 -10.89 5.54
C LEU A 166 -0.86 -10.94 5.75
N ALA A 167 -1.35 -12.08 6.22
CA ALA A 167 -2.76 -12.23 6.57
C ALA A 167 -3.03 -11.46 7.86
N GLY A 168 -4.08 -10.65 7.84
CA GLY A 168 -4.40 -9.69 8.87
C GLY A 168 -4.89 -10.22 10.19
#